data_d3e7149966ae1ccdf9dbb128f0a36d81
#
_entry.id   d3e7149966ae1ccdf9dbb128f0a36d81
#
_cell.length_a   1.000
_cell.length_b   1.000
_cell.length_c   1.000
_cell.angle_alpha   90.00
_cell.angle_beta   90.00
_cell.angle_gamma   90.00
#
_symmetry.space_group_name_H-M   'P 1'
#
loop_
_entity.id
_entity.type
_entity.pdbx_description
1 polymer ?
#
loop_
_entity_poly.entity_id
_entity_poly.type
_entity_poly.pdbx_seq_one_letter_code
_entity_poly.pdbx_strand_id
1 'polypeptide(L)'
;MKKFDVVVVGTATRDVYLISKDFAAFDSNGEPVIVIPANTKIDMPDIASDIGGGAPNAAVTFARTGLKTACMAKVGLDGSGKETEAVLEKERITPLLIKEKSHQTGLSLVLKGPNGEDTMFVHRGAGYEYRAKDFDMSKIKAKWLYITSLGGDLSVLSRLVKWAESQDVRVAVNPGPLELSKPKRLLTILKRADVVIVNRREAELLFDAEKVDGMLAVGRGAGLHTIVVTDSQNGATVLDGSYVYTAGIYKKVAVVDRSGAGYAYASGLIAAIMQGKTMQQAMSFAAANATSVISYLGSRVGILSSTDVDIMKVDISVFH
;
A
#
# COMPACT_ATOMS: atom_id res chain seq x y z
N MET A 1 17.91 2.74 22.07
CA MET A 1 17.14 2.24 20.91
C MET A 1 15.72 2.81 20.96
N LYS A 2 15.22 3.38 19.85
CA LYS A 2 13.83 3.83 19.75
C LYS A 2 12.92 2.60 19.60
N LYS A 3 11.84 2.55 20.39
CA LYS A 3 10.85 1.44 20.37
C LYS A 3 9.61 1.87 19.59
N PHE A 4 9.16 1.03 18.68
CA PHE A 4 7.96 1.23 17.87
C PHE A 4 7.05 0.00 17.94
N ASP A 5 5.75 0.19 17.74
CA ASP A 5 4.84 -0.91 17.47
C ASP A 5 5.05 -1.41 16.04
N VAL A 6 5.18 -0.48 15.09
CA VAL A 6 5.45 -0.80 13.69
C VAL A 6 6.47 0.16 13.06
N VAL A 7 7.35 -0.40 12.24
CA VAL A 7 8.18 0.35 11.30
C VAL A 7 7.69 0.05 9.90
N VAL A 8 7.29 1.08 9.18
CA VAL A 8 6.85 0.97 7.79
C VAL A 8 8.02 1.29 6.87
N VAL A 9 8.30 0.43 5.90
CA VAL A 9 9.40 0.60 4.95
C VAL A 9 8.86 0.57 3.53
N GLY A 10 9.25 1.52 2.69
CA GLY A 10 8.83 1.53 1.29
C GLY A 10 9.04 2.86 0.58
N THR A 11 8.40 3.03 -0.57
CA THR A 11 8.49 4.25 -1.37
C THR A 11 7.69 5.39 -0.76
N ALA A 12 8.21 6.62 -0.94
CA ALA A 12 7.51 7.87 -0.71
C ALA A 12 7.54 8.70 -2.01
N THR A 13 6.41 9.32 -2.33
CA THR A 13 6.22 10.15 -3.52
C THR A 13 5.53 11.46 -3.15
N ARG A 14 5.57 12.42 -4.06
CA ARG A 14 4.59 13.50 -4.15
C ARG A 14 3.57 13.10 -5.20
N ASP A 15 2.30 13.13 -4.84
CA ASP A 15 1.21 12.88 -5.78
C ASP A 15 0.57 14.22 -6.15
N VAL A 16 0.45 14.48 -7.47
CA VAL A 16 -0.18 15.67 -8.03
C VAL A 16 -1.34 15.23 -8.90
N TYR A 17 -2.51 15.75 -8.61
CA TYR A 17 -3.76 15.43 -9.31
C TYR A 17 -4.13 16.60 -10.22
N LEU A 18 -4.18 16.34 -11.51
CA LEU A 18 -4.73 17.25 -12.51
C LEU A 18 -6.16 16.81 -12.81
N ILE A 19 -7.13 17.66 -12.50
CA ILE A 19 -8.56 17.32 -12.57
C ILE A 19 -9.20 18.13 -13.67
N SER A 20 -9.69 17.48 -14.72
CA SER A 20 -10.38 18.14 -15.81
C SER A 20 -11.41 17.21 -16.46
N LYS A 21 -12.53 17.80 -16.92
CA LYS A 21 -13.48 17.12 -17.81
C LYS A 21 -12.87 16.70 -19.15
N ASP A 22 -11.79 17.36 -19.56
CA ASP A 22 -11.10 17.09 -20.82
C ASP A 22 -10.29 15.78 -20.75
N PHE A 23 -10.14 15.19 -19.56
CA PHE A 23 -9.58 13.86 -19.36
C PHE A 23 -10.63 12.74 -19.36
N ALA A 24 -11.82 12.98 -19.91
CA ALA A 24 -12.80 11.95 -20.11
C ALA A 24 -12.23 10.85 -21.04
N ALA A 25 -12.27 9.62 -20.58
CA ALA A 25 -11.87 8.49 -21.42
C ALA A 25 -12.96 8.16 -22.43
N PHE A 26 -12.55 7.73 -23.61
CA PHE A 26 -13.45 7.15 -24.62
C PHE A 26 -12.98 5.73 -24.96
N ASP A 27 -13.90 4.92 -25.42
CA ASP A 27 -13.59 3.55 -25.84
C ASP A 27 -12.81 3.57 -27.17
N SER A 28 -11.66 2.92 -27.17
CA SER A 28 -10.86 2.66 -28.37
C SER A 28 -10.57 1.16 -28.46
N ASN A 29 -11.38 0.47 -29.26
CA ASN A 29 -11.27 -0.99 -29.44
C ASN A 29 -11.44 -1.81 -28.15
N GLY A 30 -12.34 -1.39 -27.27
CA GLY A 30 -12.58 -2.07 -25.99
C GLY A 30 -11.67 -1.64 -24.85
N GLU A 31 -10.81 -0.62 -25.06
CA GLU A 31 -9.96 -0.07 -24.01
C GLU A 31 -10.26 1.42 -23.77
N PRO A 32 -10.33 1.87 -22.52
CA PRO A 32 -10.48 3.28 -22.19
C PRO A 32 -9.19 4.06 -22.47
N VAL A 33 -9.28 5.09 -23.30
CA VAL A 33 -8.16 5.93 -23.72
C VAL A 33 -8.42 7.39 -23.41
N ILE A 34 -7.44 8.08 -22.83
CA ILE A 34 -7.42 9.54 -22.68
C ILE A 34 -6.51 10.12 -23.76
N VAL A 35 -7.03 11.05 -24.55
CA VAL A 35 -6.25 11.72 -25.59
C VAL A 35 -5.90 13.13 -25.16
N ILE A 36 -4.61 13.45 -25.25
CA ILE A 36 -4.08 14.79 -24.95
C ILE A 36 -3.54 15.38 -26.26
N PRO A 37 -4.02 16.55 -26.70
CA PRO A 37 -3.53 17.17 -27.93
C PRO A 37 -2.05 17.60 -27.77
N ALA A 38 -1.25 17.34 -28.80
CA ALA A 38 0.14 17.80 -28.83
C ALA A 38 0.23 19.29 -29.21
N ASN A 39 1.35 19.95 -28.84
CA ASN A 39 1.67 21.33 -29.19
C ASN A 39 0.64 22.36 -28.74
N THR A 40 -0.08 22.10 -27.68
CA THR A 40 -1.04 23.04 -27.09
C THR A 40 -0.73 23.31 -25.62
N LYS A 41 -1.30 24.39 -25.11
CA LYS A 41 -1.32 24.74 -23.71
C LYS A 41 -2.70 24.37 -23.17
N ILE A 42 -2.74 23.58 -22.12
CA ILE A 42 -3.99 23.13 -21.49
C ILE A 42 -4.06 23.78 -20.11
N ASP A 43 -5.05 24.61 -19.89
CA ASP A 43 -5.28 25.21 -18.57
C ASP A 43 -6.02 24.21 -17.68
N MET A 44 -5.48 23.95 -16.49
CA MET A 44 -6.08 23.05 -15.52
C MET A 44 -7.07 23.79 -14.63
N PRO A 45 -8.33 23.40 -14.61
CA PRO A 45 -9.35 24.04 -13.77
C PRO A 45 -9.15 23.76 -12.29
N ASP A 46 -8.57 22.61 -11.95
CA ASP A 46 -8.30 22.23 -10.57
C ASP A 46 -7.04 21.37 -10.43
N ILE A 47 -6.27 21.61 -9.38
CA ILE A 47 -5.05 20.90 -9.04
C ILE A 47 -5.02 20.63 -7.54
N ALA A 48 -4.83 19.38 -7.18
CA ALA A 48 -4.56 18.98 -5.80
C ALA A 48 -3.19 18.30 -5.69
N SER A 49 -2.58 18.39 -4.53
CA SER A 49 -1.34 17.65 -4.29
C SER A 49 -1.22 17.21 -2.85
N ASP A 50 -0.58 16.05 -2.65
CA ASP A 50 -0.32 15.48 -1.34
C ASP A 50 0.96 14.62 -1.38
N ILE A 51 1.45 14.19 -0.23
CA ILE A 51 2.44 13.12 -0.18
C ILE A 51 1.74 11.80 -0.46
N GLY A 52 2.46 10.90 -1.15
CA GLY A 52 2.00 9.58 -1.50
C GLY A 52 3.08 8.52 -1.30
N GLY A 53 2.89 7.39 -1.97
CA GLY A 53 3.74 6.22 -1.85
C GLY A 53 3.27 5.26 -0.76
N GLY A 54 3.64 3.99 -0.91
CA GLY A 54 3.13 2.94 -0.03
C GLY A 54 3.52 3.12 1.43
N ALA A 55 4.71 3.63 1.73
CA ALA A 55 5.17 3.77 3.11
C ALA A 55 4.45 4.88 3.87
N PRO A 56 4.35 6.13 3.40
CA PRO A 56 3.58 7.16 4.08
C PRO A 56 2.10 6.80 4.24
N ASN A 57 1.46 6.26 3.19
CA ASN A 57 0.04 5.91 3.23
C ASN A 57 -0.26 4.86 4.30
N ALA A 58 0.53 3.78 4.37
CA ALA A 58 0.37 2.77 5.40
C ALA A 58 0.72 3.31 6.80
N ALA A 59 1.78 4.12 6.93
CA ALA A 59 2.20 4.67 8.21
C ALA A 59 1.13 5.57 8.85
N VAL A 60 0.40 6.33 8.04
CA VAL A 60 -0.73 7.16 8.53
C VAL A 60 -1.84 6.29 9.11
N THR A 61 -2.20 5.16 8.48
CA THR A 61 -3.18 4.22 9.06
C THR A 61 -2.72 3.73 10.43
N PHE A 62 -1.49 3.26 10.55
CA PHE A 62 -0.98 2.77 11.83
C PHE A 62 -0.95 3.85 12.91
N ALA A 63 -0.52 5.06 12.57
CA ALA A 63 -0.44 6.16 13.52
C ALA A 63 -1.83 6.62 13.99
N ARG A 64 -2.78 6.80 13.05
CA ARG A 64 -4.15 7.23 13.37
C ARG A 64 -4.91 6.20 14.19
N THR A 65 -4.59 4.91 14.04
CA THR A 65 -5.14 3.83 14.88
C THR A 65 -4.43 3.69 16.23
N GLY A 66 -3.56 4.64 16.59
CA GLY A 66 -2.95 4.72 17.93
C GLY A 66 -1.64 3.93 18.08
N LEU A 67 -1.12 3.32 17.02
CA LEU A 67 0.13 2.58 17.06
C LEU A 67 1.34 3.51 16.98
N LYS A 68 2.37 3.28 17.80
CA LYS A 68 3.62 4.02 17.75
C LYS A 68 4.40 3.65 16.49
N THR A 69 4.35 4.53 15.50
CA THR A 69 4.77 4.27 14.12
C THR A 69 6.03 5.04 13.75
N ALA A 70 6.91 4.40 12.98
CA ALA A 70 7.96 5.05 12.22
C ALA A 70 7.81 4.76 10.73
N CYS A 71 8.18 5.71 9.89
CA CYS A 71 8.19 5.57 8.43
C CYS A 71 9.61 5.71 7.90
N MET A 72 10.10 4.67 7.25
CA MET A 72 11.40 4.60 6.62
C MET A 72 11.23 4.59 5.10
N ALA A 73 11.62 5.68 4.46
CA ALA A 73 11.51 5.85 3.02
C ALA A 73 12.69 6.68 2.49
N LYS A 74 12.95 6.56 1.19
CA LYS A 74 14.00 7.34 0.56
C LYS A 74 13.39 8.52 -0.20
N VAL A 75 13.90 9.72 0.07
CA VAL A 75 13.42 10.98 -0.51
C VAL A 75 14.61 11.82 -1.00
N GLY A 76 14.36 12.73 -1.92
CA GLY A 76 15.34 13.71 -2.36
C GLY A 76 15.58 14.81 -1.30
N LEU A 77 16.67 15.57 -1.49
CA LEU A 77 16.93 16.80 -0.74
C LEU A 77 16.19 17.99 -1.38
N ASP A 78 14.89 17.84 -1.63
CA ASP A 78 14.03 18.81 -2.30
C ASP A 78 12.81 19.23 -1.45
N GLY A 79 11.95 20.06 -2.02
CA GLY A 79 10.73 20.53 -1.35
C GLY A 79 9.78 19.39 -1.00
N SER A 80 9.63 18.39 -1.89
CA SER A 80 8.76 17.24 -1.68
C SER A 80 9.26 16.32 -0.56
N GLY A 81 10.59 16.13 -0.45
CA GLY A 81 11.18 15.39 0.66
C GLY A 81 10.98 16.09 2.02
N LYS A 82 11.09 17.43 2.06
CA LYS A 82 10.79 18.22 3.26
C LYS A 82 9.31 18.16 3.62
N GLU A 83 8.43 18.25 2.64
CA GLU A 83 6.98 18.12 2.84
C GLU A 83 6.61 16.73 3.39
N THR A 84 7.22 15.66 2.85
CA THR A 84 7.04 14.30 3.36
C THR A 84 7.41 14.23 4.84
N GLU A 85 8.56 14.79 5.24
CA GLU A 85 9.02 14.82 6.64
C GLU A 85 8.01 15.56 7.54
N ALA A 86 7.60 16.77 7.13
CA ALA A 86 6.66 17.60 7.88
C ALA A 86 5.27 16.93 8.05
N VAL A 87 4.75 16.28 7.00
CA VAL A 87 3.47 15.57 7.08
C VAL A 87 3.56 14.37 8.00
N LEU A 88 4.65 13.58 7.95
CA LEU A 88 4.85 12.47 8.86
C LEU A 88 4.88 12.94 10.32
N GLU A 89 5.59 14.02 10.62
CA GLU A 89 5.64 14.61 11.96
C GLU A 89 4.26 15.10 12.44
N LYS A 90 3.49 15.77 11.56
CA LYS A 90 2.12 16.21 11.83
C LYS A 90 1.20 15.04 12.19
N GLU A 91 1.37 13.89 11.54
CA GLU A 91 0.64 12.65 11.82
C GLU A 91 1.24 11.85 13.00
N ARG A 92 2.20 12.45 13.74
CA ARG A 92 2.90 11.82 14.89
C ARG A 92 3.66 10.54 14.53
N ILE A 93 4.12 10.46 13.29
CA ILE A 93 4.95 9.37 12.79
C ILE A 93 6.41 9.81 12.89
N THR A 94 7.29 8.95 13.45
CA THR A 94 8.71 9.24 13.47
C THR A 94 9.29 9.08 12.06
N PRO A 95 9.79 10.16 11.41
CA PRO A 95 10.40 10.03 10.09
C PRO A 95 11.81 9.44 10.24
N LEU A 96 12.05 8.34 9.51
CA LEU A 96 13.36 7.71 9.36
C LEU A 96 13.78 7.82 7.89
N LEU A 97 13.74 9.05 7.36
CA LEU A 97 13.95 9.31 5.94
C LEU A 97 15.43 9.22 5.55
N ILE A 98 15.69 8.46 4.49
CA ILE A 98 16.99 8.40 3.81
C ILE A 98 17.01 9.54 2.78
N LYS A 99 17.84 10.56 3.01
CA LYS A 99 17.92 11.75 2.17
C LYS A 99 18.97 11.54 1.05
N GLU A 100 18.50 11.48 -0.20
CA GLU A 100 19.33 11.28 -1.39
C GLU A 100 19.67 12.62 -2.05
N LYS A 101 20.92 12.79 -2.48
CA LYS A 101 21.41 14.03 -3.12
C LYS A 101 21.29 13.99 -4.63
N SER A 102 21.42 12.81 -5.24
CA SER A 102 21.51 12.65 -6.68
C SER A 102 20.15 12.54 -7.37
N HIS A 103 19.08 12.32 -6.62
CA HIS A 103 17.74 12.14 -7.18
C HIS A 103 16.72 12.97 -6.39
N GLN A 104 15.73 13.49 -7.10
CA GLN A 104 14.56 14.13 -6.51
C GLN A 104 13.65 13.07 -5.85
N THR A 105 12.79 13.53 -4.95
CA THR A 105 11.70 12.70 -4.43
C THR A 105 10.84 12.17 -5.59
N GLY A 106 10.32 10.95 -5.47
CA GLY A 106 9.40 10.39 -6.46
C GLY A 106 8.17 11.29 -6.69
N LEU A 107 7.64 11.27 -7.89
CA LEU A 107 6.47 12.05 -8.30
C LEU A 107 5.47 11.15 -9.01
N SER A 108 4.21 11.23 -8.61
CA SER A 108 3.08 10.69 -9.39
C SER A 108 2.25 11.86 -9.91
N LEU A 109 2.06 11.93 -11.22
CA LEU A 109 1.14 12.86 -11.85
C LEU A 109 -0.10 12.07 -12.27
N VAL A 110 -1.24 12.37 -11.66
CA VAL A 110 -2.50 11.67 -11.88
C VAL A 110 -3.44 12.55 -12.68
N LEU A 111 -3.81 12.10 -13.88
CA LEU A 111 -4.87 12.72 -14.67
C LEU A 111 -6.20 12.12 -14.25
N LYS A 112 -7.14 12.96 -13.80
CA LYS A 112 -8.47 12.51 -13.35
C LYS A 112 -9.56 13.04 -14.26
N GLY A 113 -10.28 12.10 -14.88
CA GLY A 113 -11.47 12.37 -15.68
C GLY A 113 -12.74 12.45 -14.83
N PRO A 114 -13.86 12.89 -15.43
CA PRO A 114 -15.12 13.17 -14.74
C PRO A 114 -15.87 11.91 -14.26
N ASN A 115 -15.64 10.74 -14.87
CA ASN A 115 -16.36 9.51 -14.56
C ASN A 115 -15.52 8.53 -13.69
N GLY A 116 -14.43 9.04 -13.07
CA GLY A 116 -13.55 8.24 -12.22
C GLY A 116 -12.44 7.52 -12.98
N GLU A 117 -12.23 7.84 -14.25
CA GLU A 117 -11.06 7.43 -15.01
C GLU A 117 -9.82 8.10 -14.44
N ASP A 118 -8.72 7.36 -14.39
CA ASP A 118 -7.42 7.93 -14.05
C ASP A 118 -6.30 7.32 -14.88
N THR A 119 -5.26 8.13 -15.10
CA THR A 119 -4.00 7.71 -15.69
C THR A 119 -2.88 8.32 -14.88
N MET A 120 -1.93 7.49 -14.46
CA MET A 120 -0.84 7.91 -13.59
C MET A 120 0.51 7.84 -14.31
N PHE A 121 1.20 8.98 -14.36
CA PHE A 121 2.60 9.04 -14.76
C PHE A 121 3.48 8.98 -13.50
N VAL A 122 4.40 8.02 -13.44
CA VAL A 122 5.22 7.79 -12.25
C VAL A 122 6.69 8.05 -12.56
N HIS A 123 7.26 9.06 -11.88
CA HIS A 123 8.70 9.23 -11.75
C HIS A 123 9.15 8.73 -10.39
N ARG A 124 9.93 7.67 -10.36
CA ARG A 124 10.28 6.99 -9.09
C ARG A 124 11.31 7.73 -8.26
N GLY A 125 12.13 8.58 -8.88
CA GLY A 125 13.11 9.42 -8.19
C GLY A 125 14.00 8.65 -7.21
N ALA A 126 14.23 9.22 -6.05
CA ALA A 126 15.05 8.63 -4.98
C ALA A 126 14.55 7.23 -4.52
N GLY A 127 13.25 6.96 -4.67
CA GLY A 127 12.64 5.67 -4.32
C GLY A 127 12.85 4.55 -5.35
N TYR A 128 13.58 4.81 -6.45
CA TYR A 128 13.87 3.80 -7.47
C TYR A 128 14.99 2.84 -7.07
N GLU A 129 16.01 3.35 -6.37
CA GLU A 129 17.15 2.55 -5.97
C GLU A 129 17.30 2.55 -4.44
N TYR A 130 17.08 1.40 -3.83
CA TYR A 130 17.43 1.15 -2.46
C TYR A 130 18.73 0.35 -2.38
N ARG A 131 19.57 0.69 -1.41
CA ARG A 131 20.83 0.00 -1.14
C ARG A 131 20.78 -0.58 0.25
N ALA A 132 21.48 -1.68 0.47
CA ALA A 132 21.53 -2.33 1.78
C ALA A 132 21.95 -1.39 2.92
N LYS A 133 22.83 -0.41 2.63
CA LYS A 133 23.31 0.59 3.60
C LYS A 133 22.27 1.67 3.95
N ASP A 134 21.23 1.81 3.16
CA ASP A 134 20.18 2.83 3.36
C ASP A 134 19.33 2.49 4.60
N PHE A 135 19.33 1.24 5.04
CA PHE A 135 18.52 0.75 6.15
C PHE A 135 19.38 0.37 7.35
N ASP A 136 19.67 1.33 8.23
CA ASP A 136 20.31 1.07 9.52
C ASP A 136 19.27 0.64 10.56
N MET A 137 19.06 -0.67 10.64
CA MET A 137 18.11 -1.27 11.59
C MET A 137 18.73 -1.48 12.99
N SER A 138 20.01 -1.19 13.20
CA SER A 138 20.72 -1.48 14.45
C SER A 138 20.20 -0.71 15.68
N LYS A 139 19.61 0.45 15.45
CA LYS A 139 19.06 1.35 16.49
C LYS A 139 17.55 1.27 16.66
N ILE A 140 16.90 0.31 15.96
CA ILE A 140 15.46 0.18 15.90
C ILE A 140 15.03 -1.05 16.70
N LYS A 141 13.96 -0.89 17.49
CA LYS A 141 13.18 -1.99 18.05
C LYS A 141 11.75 -1.84 17.59
N ALA A 142 11.21 -2.86 16.97
CA ALA A 142 9.83 -2.89 16.51
C ALA A 142 9.17 -4.22 16.89
N LYS A 143 7.85 -4.22 16.99
CA LYS A 143 7.06 -5.46 17.08
C LYS A 143 6.73 -5.99 15.69
N TRP A 144 6.51 -5.05 14.75
CA TRP A 144 6.20 -5.35 13.37
C TRP A 144 7.04 -4.54 12.39
N LEU A 145 7.35 -5.16 11.27
CA LEU A 145 7.89 -4.53 10.08
C LEU A 145 6.85 -4.66 8.96
N TYR A 146 6.35 -3.53 8.47
CA TYR A 146 5.43 -3.48 7.33
C TYR A 146 6.20 -2.97 6.12
N ILE A 147 6.35 -3.82 5.09
CA ILE A 147 7.17 -3.51 3.91
C ILE A 147 6.25 -3.35 2.70
N THR A 148 6.34 -2.20 2.05
CA THR A 148 5.71 -1.97 0.72
C THR A 148 6.77 -2.09 -0.39
N SER A 149 6.49 -1.56 -1.59
CA SER A 149 7.46 -1.59 -2.69
C SER A 149 8.80 -0.93 -2.32
N LEU A 150 9.87 -1.57 -2.74
CA LEU A 150 11.27 -1.13 -2.58
C LEU A 150 11.97 -0.91 -3.93
N GLY A 151 11.19 -0.50 -4.97
CA GLY A 151 11.73 -0.27 -6.30
C GLY A 151 12.22 -1.55 -7.02
N GLY A 152 11.77 -2.74 -6.58
CA GLY A 152 12.11 -4.03 -7.19
C GLY A 152 13.40 -4.66 -6.67
N ASP A 153 14.08 -4.07 -5.67
CA ASP A 153 15.29 -4.66 -5.09
C ASP A 153 14.96 -5.78 -4.10
N LEU A 154 14.90 -7.00 -4.62
CA LEU A 154 14.66 -8.21 -3.83
C LEU A 154 15.81 -8.53 -2.85
N SER A 155 17.00 -7.97 -3.02
CA SER A 155 18.11 -8.19 -2.07
C SER A 155 17.90 -7.39 -0.80
N VAL A 156 17.41 -6.16 -0.93
CA VAL A 156 17.01 -5.31 0.20
C VAL A 156 15.82 -5.91 0.93
N LEU A 157 14.78 -6.35 0.20
CA LEU A 157 13.62 -7.04 0.80
C LEU A 157 14.07 -8.27 1.59
N SER A 158 14.91 -9.13 1.00
CA SER A 158 15.44 -10.32 1.67
C SER A 158 16.22 -9.98 2.94
N ARG A 159 17.01 -8.91 2.91
CA ARG A 159 17.78 -8.47 4.08
C ARG A 159 16.89 -7.98 5.21
N LEU A 160 15.86 -7.18 4.89
CA LEU A 160 14.90 -6.67 5.88
C LEU A 160 14.13 -7.81 6.55
N VAL A 161 13.63 -8.76 5.76
CA VAL A 161 12.89 -9.93 6.28
C VAL A 161 13.77 -10.80 7.16
N LYS A 162 15.02 -11.08 6.74
CA LYS A 162 15.99 -11.83 7.55
C LYS A 162 16.37 -11.11 8.84
N TRP A 163 16.51 -9.79 8.80
CA TRP A 163 16.74 -9.00 10.00
C TRP A 163 15.56 -9.14 10.97
N ALA A 164 14.34 -8.99 10.48
CA ALA A 164 13.14 -9.11 11.30
C ALA A 164 13.04 -10.51 11.96
N GLU A 165 13.27 -11.57 11.20
CA GLU A 165 13.34 -12.95 11.71
C GLU A 165 14.39 -13.10 12.83
N SER A 166 15.58 -12.50 12.66
CA SER A 166 16.66 -12.56 13.67
C SER A 166 16.37 -11.77 14.96
N GLN A 167 15.40 -10.87 14.92
CA GLN A 167 15.00 -10.00 16.05
C GLN A 167 13.61 -10.36 16.62
N ASP A 168 13.00 -11.46 16.18
CA ASP A 168 11.63 -11.87 16.54
C ASP A 168 10.60 -10.75 16.26
N VAL A 169 10.75 -10.10 15.09
CA VAL A 169 9.86 -9.03 14.60
C VAL A 169 8.95 -9.63 13.54
N ARG A 170 7.64 -9.50 13.71
CA ARG A 170 6.67 -9.95 12.72
C ARG A 170 6.72 -9.10 11.45
N VAL A 171 6.48 -9.72 10.30
CA VAL A 171 6.62 -9.08 8.99
C VAL A 171 5.34 -9.19 8.18
N ALA A 172 4.84 -8.05 7.71
CA ALA A 172 3.84 -8.00 6.66
C ALA A 172 4.46 -7.38 5.40
N VAL A 173 4.24 -8.00 4.24
CA VAL A 173 4.77 -7.54 2.95
C VAL A 173 3.63 -7.29 1.97
N ASN A 174 3.58 -6.08 1.43
CA ASN A 174 2.73 -5.70 0.31
C ASN A 174 3.63 -5.28 -0.87
N PRO A 175 4.12 -6.24 -1.68
CA PRO A 175 5.10 -5.97 -2.73
C PRO A 175 4.50 -5.12 -3.83
N GLY A 176 5.34 -4.37 -4.54
CA GLY A 176 4.91 -3.61 -5.71
C GLY A 176 5.16 -4.34 -7.03
N PRO A 177 4.77 -3.74 -8.16
CA PRO A 177 4.89 -4.38 -9.47
C PRO A 177 6.32 -4.76 -9.88
N LEU A 178 7.32 -4.02 -9.40
CA LEU A 178 8.72 -4.31 -9.74
C LEU A 178 9.27 -5.53 -8.99
N GLU A 179 8.85 -5.76 -7.75
CA GLU A 179 9.14 -6.98 -6.99
C GLU A 179 8.51 -8.20 -7.67
N LEU A 180 7.28 -8.04 -8.17
CA LEU A 180 6.50 -9.09 -8.85
C LEU A 180 7.07 -9.48 -10.23
N SER A 181 7.96 -8.69 -10.81
CA SER A 181 8.64 -9.06 -12.07
C SER A 181 9.52 -10.30 -11.94
N LYS A 182 9.81 -10.75 -10.71
CA LYS A 182 10.61 -11.95 -10.40
C LYS A 182 9.88 -12.86 -9.40
N PRO A 183 8.70 -13.41 -9.76
CA PRO A 183 7.78 -14.03 -8.80
C PRO A 183 8.38 -15.22 -8.06
N LYS A 184 9.11 -16.11 -8.74
CA LYS A 184 9.75 -17.28 -8.11
C LYS A 184 10.77 -16.88 -7.03
N ARG A 185 11.58 -15.85 -7.28
CA ARG A 185 12.53 -15.32 -6.31
C ARG A 185 11.82 -14.60 -5.18
N LEU A 186 10.79 -13.84 -5.49
CA LEU A 186 9.96 -13.15 -4.50
C LEU A 186 9.31 -14.15 -3.55
N LEU A 187 8.66 -15.21 -4.03
CA LEU A 187 8.07 -16.28 -3.21
C LEU A 187 9.08 -16.87 -2.22
N THR A 188 10.34 -17.10 -2.64
CA THR A 188 11.39 -17.60 -1.76
C THR A 188 11.67 -16.69 -0.57
N ILE A 189 11.45 -15.39 -0.72
CA ILE A 189 11.60 -14.41 0.35
C ILE A 189 10.34 -14.33 1.21
N LEU A 190 9.17 -14.28 0.57
CA LEU A 190 7.87 -14.08 1.21
C LEU A 190 7.48 -15.20 2.18
N LYS A 191 7.96 -16.43 2.00
CA LYS A 191 7.73 -17.53 2.94
C LYS A 191 8.29 -17.30 4.36
N ARG A 192 9.07 -16.24 4.56
CA ARG A 192 9.55 -15.78 5.87
C ARG A 192 8.71 -14.64 6.43
N ALA A 193 7.74 -14.14 5.68
CA ALA A 193 6.82 -13.12 6.14
C ALA A 193 5.62 -13.78 6.85
N ASP A 194 5.10 -13.13 7.87
CA ASP A 194 3.88 -13.57 8.57
C ASP A 194 2.65 -13.35 7.69
N VAL A 195 2.60 -12.22 6.98
CA VAL A 195 1.47 -11.85 6.13
C VAL A 195 1.95 -11.35 4.78
N VAL A 196 1.39 -11.89 3.70
CA VAL A 196 1.61 -11.43 2.33
C VAL A 196 0.31 -10.84 1.80
N ILE A 197 0.37 -9.60 1.29
CA ILE A 197 -0.81 -8.87 0.83
C ILE A 197 -0.59 -8.47 -0.62
N VAL A 198 -1.48 -8.88 -1.49
CA VAL A 198 -1.46 -8.60 -2.94
C VAL A 198 -2.87 -8.31 -3.44
N ASN A 199 -3.00 -7.54 -4.51
CA ASN A 199 -4.27 -7.47 -5.23
C ASN A 199 -4.41 -8.65 -6.19
N ARG A 200 -5.61 -8.82 -6.76
CA ARG A 200 -5.95 -9.92 -7.66
C ARG A 200 -4.95 -10.08 -8.81
N ARG A 201 -4.62 -8.99 -9.50
CA ARG A 201 -3.68 -9.00 -10.62
C ARG A 201 -2.25 -9.34 -10.18
N GLU A 202 -1.84 -8.84 -9.04
CA GLU A 202 -0.54 -9.16 -8.44
C GLU A 202 -0.47 -10.62 -7.99
N ALA A 203 -1.57 -11.15 -7.46
CA ALA A 203 -1.68 -12.56 -7.07
C ALA A 203 -1.60 -13.50 -8.29
N GLU A 204 -2.25 -13.13 -9.42
CA GLU A 204 -2.12 -13.85 -10.69
C GLU A 204 -0.66 -13.99 -11.13
N LEU A 205 0.08 -12.89 -11.08
CA LEU A 205 1.50 -12.86 -11.44
C LEU A 205 2.37 -13.65 -10.44
N LEU A 206 2.07 -13.54 -9.15
CA LEU A 206 2.89 -14.15 -8.09
C LEU A 206 2.71 -15.66 -8.03
N PHE A 207 1.49 -16.13 -8.18
CA PHE A 207 1.11 -17.53 -7.97
C PHE A 207 0.92 -18.32 -9.27
N ASP A 208 0.95 -17.65 -10.41
CA ASP A 208 0.70 -18.26 -11.74
C ASP A 208 -0.62 -19.04 -11.75
N ALA A 209 -1.69 -18.42 -11.26
CA ALA A 209 -3.03 -19.00 -11.13
C ALA A 209 -4.11 -17.94 -11.38
N GLU A 210 -5.20 -18.34 -12.04
CA GLU A 210 -6.29 -17.41 -12.39
C GLU A 210 -7.36 -17.30 -11.28
N LYS A 211 -7.65 -18.40 -10.58
CA LYS A 211 -8.69 -18.45 -9.53
C LYS A 211 -8.08 -18.24 -8.15
N VAL A 212 -8.78 -17.52 -7.29
CA VAL A 212 -8.31 -17.23 -5.92
C VAL A 212 -7.97 -18.50 -5.16
N ASP A 213 -8.80 -19.55 -5.24
CA ASP A 213 -8.53 -20.83 -4.56
C ASP A 213 -7.22 -21.45 -5.03
N GLY A 214 -6.92 -21.38 -6.34
CA GLY A 214 -5.64 -21.82 -6.91
C GLY A 214 -4.47 -20.97 -6.39
N MET A 215 -4.62 -19.66 -6.32
CA MET A 215 -3.61 -18.75 -5.76
C MET A 215 -3.28 -19.10 -4.31
N LEU A 216 -4.33 -19.31 -3.49
CA LEU A 216 -4.16 -19.69 -2.09
C LEU A 216 -3.51 -21.05 -1.95
N ALA A 217 -3.88 -22.03 -2.80
CA ALA A 217 -3.27 -23.37 -2.78
C ALA A 217 -1.77 -23.31 -3.14
N VAL A 218 -1.40 -22.56 -4.19
CA VAL A 218 0.01 -22.36 -4.58
C VAL A 218 0.79 -21.66 -3.48
N GLY A 219 0.23 -20.59 -2.92
CA GLY A 219 0.88 -19.84 -1.84
C GLY A 219 1.08 -20.69 -0.59
N ARG A 220 0.07 -21.47 -0.17
CA ARG A 220 0.18 -22.44 0.94
C ARG A 220 1.26 -23.48 0.64
N GLY A 221 1.27 -24.04 -0.57
CA GLY A 221 2.29 -25.00 -1.01
C GLY A 221 3.71 -24.40 -1.04
N ALA A 222 3.84 -23.11 -1.27
CA ALA A 222 5.09 -22.37 -1.16
C ALA A 222 5.52 -22.09 0.29
N GLY A 223 4.67 -22.37 1.28
CA GLY A 223 4.97 -22.17 2.71
C GLY A 223 4.57 -20.79 3.24
N LEU A 224 3.66 -20.06 2.58
CA LEU A 224 3.08 -18.84 3.10
C LEU A 224 2.02 -19.17 4.16
N HIS A 225 2.04 -18.46 5.30
CA HIS A 225 1.13 -18.70 6.41
C HIS A 225 -0.18 -17.91 6.24
N THR A 226 -0.09 -16.61 6.05
CA THR A 226 -1.27 -15.75 5.84
C THR A 226 -1.13 -15.04 4.50
N ILE A 227 -2.15 -15.19 3.64
CA ILE A 227 -2.22 -14.59 2.31
C ILE A 227 -3.48 -13.75 2.22
N VAL A 228 -3.34 -12.50 1.81
CA VAL A 228 -4.45 -11.57 1.59
C VAL A 228 -4.51 -11.23 0.11
N VAL A 229 -5.62 -11.56 -0.54
CA VAL A 229 -5.89 -11.18 -1.93
C VAL A 229 -7.03 -10.19 -1.94
N THR A 230 -6.75 -8.92 -2.28
CA THR A 230 -7.78 -7.89 -2.48
C THR A 230 -8.26 -7.91 -3.92
N ASP A 231 -9.58 -7.78 -4.14
CA ASP A 231 -10.19 -7.87 -5.47
C ASP A 231 -11.20 -6.74 -5.73
N SER A 232 -10.77 -5.50 -5.48
CA SER A 232 -11.55 -4.30 -5.82
C SER A 232 -13.01 -4.40 -5.33
N GLN A 233 -13.98 -4.39 -6.25
CA GLN A 233 -15.42 -4.47 -5.95
C GLN A 233 -15.85 -5.86 -5.42
N ASN A 234 -15.07 -6.89 -5.63
CA ASN A 234 -15.32 -8.24 -5.11
C ASN A 234 -14.84 -8.42 -3.67
N GLY A 235 -14.23 -7.39 -3.07
CA GLY A 235 -13.78 -7.41 -1.68
C GLY A 235 -12.40 -8.02 -1.50
N ALA A 236 -12.25 -8.96 -0.58
CA ALA A 236 -10.98 -9.60 -0.29
C ALA A 236 -11.15 -11.04 0.22
N THR A 237 -10.16 -11.87 -0.07
CA THR A 237 -10.03 -13.23 0.47
C THR A 237 -8.75 -13.33 1.27
N VAL A 238 -8.82 -13.92 2.47
CA VAL A 238 -7.68 -14.14 3.36
C VAL A 238 -7.58 -15.63 3.67
N LEU A 239 -6.41 -16.20 3.38
CA LEU A 239 -5.99 -17.47 3.96
C LEU A 239 -5.22 -17.19 5.25
N ASP A 240 -5.59 -17.82 6.35
CA ASP A 240 -4.87 -17.75 7.63
C ASP A 240 -4.75 -19.17 8.22
N GLY A 241 -3.58 -19.74 8.13
CA GLY A 241 -3.37 -21.16 8.43
C GLY A 241 -4.24 -22.07 7.57
N SER A 242 -5.22 -22.74 8.16
CA SER A 242 -6.18 -23.62 7.47
C SER A 242 -7.51 -22.95 7.14
N TYR A 243 -7.76 -21.73 7.64
CA TYR A 243 -9.02 -21.04 7.45
C TYR A 243 -8.96 -20.10 6.24
N VAL A 244 -10.05 -20.04 5.48
CA VAL A 244 -10.24 -19.07 4.39
C VAL A 244 -11.41 -18.17 4.78
N TYR A 245 -11.15 -16.88 4.75
CA TYR A 245 -12.13 -15.82 5.03
C TYR A 245 -12.39 -15.06 3.75
N THR A 246 -13.65 -14.76 3.45
CA THR A 246 -14.03 -13.85 2.36
C THR A 246 -14.82 -12.68 2.94
N ALA A 247 -14.52 -11.48 2.48
CA ALA A 247 -15.25 -10.27 2.85
C ALA A 247 -15.64 -9.50 1.60
N GLY A 248 -16.88 -9.07 1.52
CA GLY A 248 -17.37 -8.15 0.51
C GLY A 248 -16.90 -6.71 0.75
N ILE A 249 -17.56 -5.76 0.09
CA ILE A 249 -17.33 -4.32 0.22
C ILE A 249 -18.56 -3.63 0.82
N TYR A 250 -18.37 -2.43 1.35
CA TYR A 250 -19.48 -1.54 1.67
C TYR A 250 -20.13 -1.05 0.39
N LYS A 251 -21.43 -1.33 0.23
CA LYS A 251 -22.25 -0.89 -0.90
C LYS A 251 -22.78 0.53 -0.62
N LYS A 252 -23.04 1.31 -1.68
CA LYS A 252 -23.65 2.65 -1.61
C LYS A 252 -22.73 3.76 -1.05
N VAL A 253 -21.49 3.74 -1.44
CA VAL A 253 -20.53 4.82 -1.12
C VAL A 253 -20.21 5.57 -2.42
N ALA A 254 -20.18 6.90 -2.34
CA ALA A 254 -19.71 7.72 -3.45
C ALA A 254 -18.20 7.55 -3.60
N VAL A 255 -17.76 7.08 -4.77
CA VAL A 255 -16.34 6.94 -5.07
C VAL A 255 -15.84 8.24 -5.71
N VAL A 256 -14.95 8.93 -5.02
CA VAL A 256 -14.28 10.15 -5.48
C VAL A 256 -12.92 9.82 -6.09
N ASP A 257 -12.14 8.99 -5.40
CA ASP A 257 -10.80 8.61 -5.83
C ASP A 257 -10.47 7.19 -5.36
N ARG A 258 -10.03 6.33 -6.26
CA ARG A 258 -9.65 4.95 -5.91
C ARG A 258 -8.20 4.82 -5.44
N SER A 259 -7.42 5.91 -5.53
CA SER A 259 -6.03 5.94 -5.11
C SER A 259 -5.88 5.61 -3.62
N GLY A 260 -4.94 4.74 -3.30
CA GLY A 260 -4.65 4.39 -1.91
C GLY A 260 -5.57 3.34 -1.26
N ALA A 261 -6.70 2.94 -1.90
CA ALA A 261 -7.63 1.96 -1.33
C ALA A 261 -6.94 0.64 -0.92
N GLY A 262 -6.06 0.11 -1.77
CA GLY A 262 -5.30 -1.10 -1.50
C GLY A 262 -4.38 -0.95 -0.28
N TYR A 263 -3.67 0.16 -0.17
CA TYR A 263 -2.81 0.44 0.99
C TYR A 263 -3.64 0.65 2.27
N ALA A 264 -4.80 1.32 2.16
CA ALA A 264 -5.69 1.53 3.29
C ALA A 264 -6.28 0.21 3.79
N TYR A 265 -6.69 -0.69 2.87
CA TYR A 265 -7.14 -2.04 3.23
C TYR A 265 -6.03 -2.83 3.92
N ALA A 266 -4.86 -2.93 3.27
CA ALA A 266 -3.73 -3.72 3.73
C ALA A 266 -3.21 -3.24 5.09
N SER A 267 -2.97 -1.95 5.26
CA SER A 267 -2.51 -1.39 6.53
C SER A 267 -3.59 -1.44 7.61
N GLY A 268 -4.86 -1.26 7.25
CA GLY A 268 -6.00 -1.40 8.17
C GLY A 268 -6.12 -2.81 8.73
N LEU A 269 -6.01 -3.83 7.87
CA LEU A 269 -6.01 -5.23 8.28
C LEU A 269 -4.90 -5.51 9.32
N ILE A 270 -3.68 -5.11 8.99
CA ILE A 270 -2.52 -5.33 9.87
C ILE A 270 -2.65 -4.53 11.17
N ALA A 271 -3.13 -3.28 11.12
CA ALA A 271 -3.36 -2.47 12.33
C ALA A 271 -4.33 -3.16 13.30
N ALA A 272 -5.44 -3.69 12.79
CA ALA A 272 -6.42 -4.41 13.59
C ALA A 272 -5.85 -5.73 14.16
N ILE A 273 -5.10 -6.50 13.37
CA ILE A 273 -4.38 -7.70 13.84
C ILE A 273 -3.40 -7.34 14.97
N MET A 274 -2.64 -6.25 14.82
CA MET A 274 -1.70 -5.78 15.85
C MET A 274 -2.39 -5.40 17.15
N GLN A 275 -3.66 -5.00 17.11
CA GLN A 275 -4.49 -4.68 18.28
C GLN A 275 -5.24 -5.89 18.83
N GLY A 276 -4.96 -7.11 18.34
CA GLY A 276 -5.55 -8.35 18.84
C GLY A 276 -6.99 -8.59 18.38
N LYS A 277 -7.44 -7.92 17.31
CA LYS A 277 -8.76 -8.18 16.71
C LYS A 277 -8.76 -9.55 16.03
N THR A 278 -9.93 -10.20 15.98
CA THR A 278 -10.12 -11.42 15.18
C THR A 278 -9.96 -11.12 13.69
N MET A 279 -9.71 -12.13 12.87
CA MET A 279 -9.58 -11.93 11.41
C MET A 279 -10.82 -11.28 10.81
N GLN A 280 -12.03 -11.67 11.25
CA GLN A 280 -13.27 -11.07 10.79
C GLN A 280 -13.36 -9.58 11.15
N GLN A 281 -13.01 -9.20 12.38
CA GLN A 281 -12.97 -7.81 12.80
C GLN A 281 -11.93 -7.02 12.03
N ALA A 282 -10.76 -7.61 11.80
CA ALA A 282 -9.67 -6.99 11.03
C ALA A 282 -10.07 -6.74 9.58
N MET A 283 -10.71 -7.70 8.91
CA MET A 283 -11.22 -7.55 7.55
C MET A 283 -12.34 -6.51 7.46
N SER A 284 -13.24 -6.47 8.45
CA SER A 284 -14.30 -5.46 8.54
C SER A 284 -13.70 -4.05 8.64
N PHE A 285 -12.75 -3.84 9.54
CA PHE A 285 -12.06 -2.56 9.66
C PHE A 285 -11.27 -2.21 8.38
N ALA A 286 -10.56 -3.16 7.79
CA ALA A 286 -9.81 -2.95 6.55
C ALA A 286 -10.72 -2.47 5.41
N ALA A 287 -11.88 -3.12 5.24
CA ALA A 287 -12.88 -2.73 4.25
C ALA A 287 -13.43 -1.32 4.52
N ALA A 288 -13.69 -0.99 5.79
CA ALA A 288 -14.15 0.33 6.19
C ALA A 288 -13.10 1.42 5.92
N ASN A 289 -11.85 1.17 6.28
CA ASN A 289 -10.75 2.11 6.05
C ASN A 289 -10.54 2.37 4.55
N ALA A 290 -10.55 1.31 3.73
CA ALA A 290 -10.48 1.45 2.27
C ALA A 290 -11.68 2.22 1.70
N THR A 291 -12.90 1.94 2.16
CA THR A 291 -14.13 2.62 1.76
C THR A 291 -14.11 4.11 2.14
N SER A 292 -13.63 4.42 3.34
CA SER A 292 -13.48 5.81 3.76
C SER A 292 -12.46 6.56 2.88
N VAL A 293 -11.34 5.95 2.54
CA VAL A 293 -10.32 6.57 1.68
C VAL A 293 -10.87 6.90 0.30
N ILE A 294 -11.60 5.99 -0.35
CA ILE A 294 -12.13 6.24 -1.70
C ILE A 294 -13.23 7.32 -1.76
N SER A 295 -13.74 7.75 -0.63
CA SER A 295 -14.74 8.82 -0.55
C SER A 295 -14.14 10.23 -0.59
N TYR A 296 -12.82 10.34 -0.64
CA TYR A 296 -12.08 11.60 -0.69
C TYR A 296 -11.06 11.58 -1.82
N LEU A 297 -10.67 12.76 -2.27
CA LEU A 297 -9.53 12.91 -3.18
C LEU A 297 -8.22 12.66 -2.43
N GLY A 298 -7.37 11.83 -3.01
CA GLY A 298 -6.06 11.49 -2.46
C GLY A 298 -6.09 10.26 -1.52
N SER A 299 -4.91 9.70 -1.29
CA SER A 299 -4.76 8.37 -0.68
C SER A 299 -4.78 8.34 0.86
N ARG A 300 -4.92 9.50 1.54
CA ARG A 300 -4.75 9.60 3.01
C ARG A 300 -5.88 10.31 3.75
N VAL A 301 -6.62 11.20 3.08
CA VAL A 301 -7.59 12.08 3.74
C VAL A 301 -8.63 11.27 4.51
N GLY A 302 -9.18 10.25 3.90
CA GLY A 302 -10.21 9.39 4.48
C GLY A 302 -9.72 8.30 5.43
N ILE A 303 -8.43 8.21 5.76
CA ILE A 303 -7.91 7.19 6.69
C ILE A 303 -8.55 7.37 8.07
N LEU A 304 -9.12 6.30 8.60
CA LEU A 304 -9.83 6.25 9.87
C LEU A 304 -8.87 6.35 11.06
N SER A 305 -9.38 6.91 12.17
CA SER A 305 -8.60 7.18 13.39
C SER A 305 -8.80 6.15 14.52
N SER A 306 -9.59 5.12 14.29
CA SER A 306 -9.83 4.06 15.28
C SER A 306 -10.19 2.77 14.55
N THR A 307 -9.78 1.62 15.12
CA THR A 307 -10.22 0.28 14.69
C THR A 307 -11.56 -0.11 15.32
N ASP A 308 -12.01 0.61 16.34
CA ASP A 308 -13.32 0.42 16.99
C ASP A 308 -14.37 1.29 16.30
N VAL A 309 -14.55 1.08 15.03
CA VAL A 309 -15.57 1.81 14.27
C VAL A 309 -16.81 0.94 14.25
N ASP A 310 -17.92 1.50 14.74
CA ASP A 310 -19.23 0.87 14.59
C ASP A 310 -19.69 1.02 13.14
N ILE A 311 -19.04 0.23 12.28
CA ILE A 311 -19.16 0.37 10.84
C ILE A 311 -20.08 -0.72 10.32
N MET A 312 -20.84 -0.36 9.30
CA MET A 312 -21.70 -1.26 8.54
C MET A 312 -21.09 -2.66 8.42
N LYS A 313 -21.85 -3.66 8.80
CA LYS A 313 -21.41 -5.06 8.74
C LYS A 313 -21.05 -5.40 7.29
N VAL A 314 -19.82 -5.83 7.08
CA VAL A 314 -19.42 -6.52 5.85
C VAL A 314 -19.73 -7.98 6.02
N ASP A 315 -20.37 -8.59 5.03
CA ASP A 315 -20.61 -10.03 5.04
C ASP A 315 -19.27 -10.75 4.96
N ILE A 316 -18.96 -11.53 5.99
CA ILE A 316 -17.72 -12.33 6.06
C ILE A 316 -18.10 -13.80 6.17
N SER A 317 -17.60 -14.60 5.24
CA SER A 317 -17.73 -16.05 5.26
C SER A 317 -16.42 -16.69 5.65
N VAL A 318 -16.50 -17.79 6.37
CA VAL A 318 -15.31 -18.56 6.84
C VAL A 318 -15.45 -19.99 6.34
N PHE A 319 -14.40 -20.48 5.71
CA PHE A 319 -14.32 -21.85 5.19
C PHE A 319 -13.11 -22.57 5.79
N HIS A 320 -13.21 -23.89 5.89
CA HIS A 320 -12.11 -24.78 6.32
C HIS A 320 -11.46 -25.48 5.14
#